data_dd0d10b2d2dd26fc1d015532ebc3b02a
#
_entry.id   dd0d10b2d2dd26fc1d015532ebc3b02a
#
_cell.length_a   1.000
_cell.length_b   1.000
_cell.length_c   1.000
_cell.angle_alpha   90.00
_cell.angle_beta   90.00
_cell.angle_gamma   90.00
#
_symmetry.space_group_name_H-M   'P 1'
#
loop_
_entity.id
_entity.type
_entity.pdbx_description
1 polymer ?
#
loop_
_entity_poly.entity_id
_entity_poly.type
_entity_poly.pdbx_seq_one_letter_code
_entity_poly.pdbx_strand_id
1 'polypeptide(L)'
;MLYAGLLTAVFYLTFDSSRGDEINQLNDTITSKVSSDTRIFCTYSLSSSADNAYLFWYKQTPGSSPRYLLHRMKASTDELRSDETEAMFSSQLDTSQKMTSLTIVNTQLCDSAVYLCALSTTVLSLHYCLLQ
;
A
#
# COMPACT_ATOMS: atom_id res chain seq x y z
N MET A 1 21.15 -0.55 -14.71
CA MET A 1 20.53 -1.34 -15.79
C MET A 1 20.60 -2.83 -15.51
N LEU A 2 21.78 -3.37 -15.28
CA LEU A 2 21.93 -4.79 -14.92
C LEU A 2 21.21 -5.14 -13.61
N TYR A 3 21.18 -4.20 -12.70
CA TYR A 3 20.54 -4.41 -11.40
C TYR A 3 19.03 -4.52 -11.48
N ALA A 4 18.41 -3.79 -12.38
CA ALA A 4 16.97 -3.85 -12.57
C ALA A 4 16.52 -5.22 -13.09
N GLY A 5 17.31 -5.83 -13.98
CA GLY A 5 17.03 -7.16 -14.46
C GLY A 5 17.13 -8.24 -13.39
N LEU A 6 18.15 -8.12 -12.53
CA LEU A 6 18.34 -9.05 -11.43
C LEU A 6 17.23 -8.95 -10.39
N LEU A 7 16.85 -7.73 -10.03
CA LEU A 7 15.75 -7.51 -9.10
C LEU A 7 14.42 -8.05 -9.63
N THR A 8 14.19 -7.88 -10.92
CA THR A 8 13.00 -8.40 -11.56
C THR A 8 12.96 -9.92 -11.51
N ALA A 9 14.08 -10.58 -11.76
CA ALA A 9 14.15 -12.04 -11.72
C ALA A 9 13.88 -12.58 -10.31
N VAL A 10 14.45 -11.95 -9.29
CA VAL A 10 14.21 -12.32 -7.89
C VAL A 10 12.75 -12.12 -7.52
N PHE A 11 12.15 -11.05 -7.99
CA PHE A 11 10.74 -10.76 -7.75
C PHE A 11 9.85 -11.86 -8.36
N TYR A 12 10.12 -12.31 -9.56
CA TYR A 12 9.36 -13.39 -10.18
C TYR A 12 9.45 -14.69 -9.40
N LEU A 13 10.60 -15.01 -8.89
CA LEU A 13 10.78 -16.24 -8.09
C LEU A 13 9.96 -16.20 -6.81
N THR A 14 9.91 -15.05 -6.15
CA THR A 14 9.10 -14.90 -4.94
C THR A 14 7.61 -14.89 -5.26
N PHE A 15 7.24 -14.36 -6.39
CA PHE A 15 5.84 -14.29 -6.80
C PHE A 15 5.26 -15.68 -7.08
N ASP A 16 6.03 -16.57 -7.68
CA ASP A 16 5.58 -17.93 -7.99
C ASP A 16 5.29 -18.75 -6.74
N SER A 17 5.91 -18.45 -5.63
CA SER A 17 5.70 -19.20 -4.40
C SER A 17 4.47 -18.74 -3.60
N SER A 18 3.89 -17.60 -3.93
CA SER A 18 2.79 -17.02 -3.18
C SER A 18 1.50 -17.08 -3.99
N ARG A 19 0.83 -18.19 -3.90
CA ARG A 19 -0.40 -18.39 -4.65
C ARG A 19 -1.57 -17.67 -4.02
N GLY A 20 -2.25 -16.85 -4.79
CA GLY A 20 -3.58 -16.36 -4.54
C GLY A 20 -3.69 -15.07 -3.76
N ASP A 21 -2.71 -14.71 -2.96
CA ASP A 21 -2.70 -13.43 -2.27
C ASP A 21 -1.97 -12.40 -3.11
N GLU A 22 -2.67 -11.32 -3.46
CA GLU A 22 -2.11 -10.30 -4.32
C GLU A 22 -2.54 -8.92 -3.85
N ILE A 23 -1.69 -7.92 -4.11
CA ILE A 23 -2.06 -6.52 -3.97
C ILE A 23 -1.57 -5.77 -5.20
N ASN A 24 -2.43 -4.91 -5.75
CA ASN A 24 -2.13 -4.15 -6.94
C ASN A 24 -2.57 -2.72 -6.75
N GLN A 25 -1.76 -1.80 -7.20
CA GLN A 25 -2.12 -0.40 -7.20
C GLN A 25 -2.77 -0.05 -8.53
N LEU A 26 -3.80 0.80 -8.46
CA LEU A 26 -4.58 1.14 -9.66
C LEU A 26 -3.86 2.10 -10.58
N ASN A 27 -3.03 2.99 -10.04
CA ASN A 27 -2.32 4.01 -10.81
C ASN A 27 -0.84 3.99 -10.49
N ASP A 28 -0.01 4.01 -11.53
CA ASP A 28 1.44 4.10 -11.36
C ASP A 28 1.87 5.48 -10.89
N THR A 29 1.18 6.51 -11.37
CA THR A 29 1.48 7.90 -11.06
C THR A 29 0.18 8.66 -10.87
N ILE A 30 0.13 9.48 -9.84
CA ILE A 30 -0.99 10.38 -9.58
C ILE A 30 -0.45 11.79 -9.55
N THR A 31 -1.11 12.67 -10.31
CA THR A 31 -0.84 14.09 -10.27
C THR A 31 -1.99 14.77 -9.55
N SER A 32 -1.66 15.56 -8.53
CA SER A 32 -2.64 16.22 -7.70
C SER A 32 -2.38 17.71 -7.68
N LYS A 33 -3.44 18.50 -7.55
CA LYS A 33 -3.32 19.94 -7.38
C LYS A 33 -3.01 20.26 -5.94
N VAL A 34 -2.18 21.29 -5.73
CA VAL A 34 -1.91 21.82 -4.38
C VAL A 34 -3.23 22.22 -3.72
N SER A 35 -3.34 21.92 -2.44
CA SER A 35 -4.52 22.20 -1.61
C SER A 35 -5.75 21.37 -1.94
N SER A 36 -5.65 20.37 -2.80
CA SER A 36 -6.72 19.40 -3.04
C SER A 36 -6.46 18.13 -2.24
N ASP A 37 -7.49 17.32 -2.06
CA ASP A 37 -7.35 16.01 -1.45
C ASP A 37 -6.94 15.00 -2.50
N THR A 38 -6.02 14.13 -2.14
CA THR A 38 -5.52 13.06 -3.02
C THR A 38 -5.91 11.71 -2.45
N ARG A 39 -6.42 10.83 -3.29
CA ARG A 39 -6.73 9.44 -2.90
C ARG A 39 -5.96 8.48 -3.79
N ILE A 40 -5.33 7.52 -3.13
CA ILE A 40 -4.53 6.48 -3.77
C ILE A 40 -5.19 5.15 -3.47
N PHE A 41 -5.40 4.31 -4.48
CA PHE A 41 -6.14 3.06 -4.34
C PHE A 41 -5.27 1.86 -4.62
N CYS A 42 -5.49 0.80 -3.84
CA CYS A 42 -4.94 -0.52 -4.10
C CYS A 42 -6.06 -1.54 -4.03
N THR A 43 -6.04 -2.49 -4.95
CA THR A 43 -6.91 -3.65 -4.91
C THR A 43 -6.14 -4.84 -4.37
N TYR A 44 -6.84 -5.76 -3.72
CA TYR A 44 -6.21 -6.96 -3.20
C TYR A 44 -7.09 -8.17 -3.45
N SER A 45 -6.47 -9.34 -3.46
CA SER A 45 -7.18 -10.60 -3.51
C SER A 45 -6.55 -11.55 -2.50
N LEU A 46 -7.38 -12.43 -1.95
CA LEU A 46 -6.97 -13.40 -0.94
C LEU A 46 -7.26 -14.81 -1.44
N SER A 47 -6.36 -15.73 -1.15
CA SER A 47 -6.56 -17.14 -1.49
C SER A 47 -7.69 -17.77 -0.67
N SER A 48 -7.96 -17.23 0.51
CA SER A 48 -9.03 -17.69 1.38
C SER A 48 -9.80 -16.49 1.94
N SER A 49 -11.12 -16.54 1.86
CA SER A 49 -11.98 -15.50 2.42
C SER A 49 -11.98 -15.47 3.95
N ALA A 50 -11.53 -16.56 4.58
CA ALA A 50 -11.42 -16.66 6.04
C ALA A 50 -10.16 -16.00 6.59
N ASP A 51 -9.20 -15.66 5.74
CA ASP A 51 -7.95 -15.07 6.17
C ASP A 51 -8.15 -13.67 6.72
N ASN A 52 -7.45 -13.35 7.79
CA ASN A 52 -7.29 -11.99 8.24
C ASN A 52 -6.26 -11.30 7.37
N ALA A 53 -6.65 -10.20 6.80
CA ALA A 53 -5.77 -9.39 5.96
C ALA A 53 -5.50 -8.06 6.65
N TYR A 54 -4.26 -7.65 6.60
CA TYR A 54 -3.79 -6.37 7.09
C TYR A 54 -3.32 -5.56 5.90
N LEU A 55 -3.89 -4.38 5.71
CA LEU A 55 -3.58 -3.50 4.58
C LEU A 55 -2.80 -2.31 5.12
N PHE A 56 -1.53 -2.22 4.76
CA PHE A 56 -0.59 -1.23 5.26
C PHE A 56 -0.32 -0.16 4.23
N TRP A 57 -0.07 1.05 4.69
CA TRP A 57 0.37 2.16 3.86
C TRP A 57 1.68 2.72 4.37
N TYR A 58 2.58 2.99 3.44
CA TYR A 58 3.92 3.55 3.69
C TYR A 58 4.15 4.74 2.78
N LYS A 59 4.98 5.67 3.25
CA LYS A 59 5.45 6.80 2.47
C LYS A 59 6.95 6.70 2.31
N GLN A 60 7.45 6.87 1.09
CA GLN A 60 8.88 6.88 0.81
C GLN A 60 9.24 8.13 0.04
N THR A 61 10.01 9.00 0.67
CA THR A 61 10.60 10.15 0.01
C THR A 61 11.87 9.74 -0.71
N PRO A 62 12.26 10.45 -1.80
CA PRO A 62 13.48 10.10 -2.54
C PRO A 62 14.69 10.03 -1.63
N GLY A 63 15.47 8.97 -1.77
CA GLY A 63 16.69 8.76 -0.99
C GLY A 63 16.49 8.25 0.42
N SER A 64 15.25 7.98 0.83
CA SER A 64 14.93 7.52 2.18
C SER A 64 14.28 6.14 2.15
N SER A 65 14.27 5.47 3.30
CA SER A 65 13.54 4.22 3.46
C SER A 65 12.03 4.50 3.57
N PRO A 66 11.18 3.52 3.23
CA PRO A 66 9.74 3.66 3.46
C PRO A 66 9.44 3.87 4.95
N ARG A 67 8.54 4.80 5.22
CA ARG A 67 8.06 5.09 6.56
C ARG A 67 6.65 4.55 6.71
N TYR A 68 6.41 3.76 7.74
CA TYR A 68 5.07 3.28 8.05
C TYR A 68 4.16 4.43 8.42
N LEU A 69 2.97 4.44 7.84
CA LEU A 69 1.94 5.42 8.15
C LEU A 69 0.84 4.81 9.02
N LEU A 70 0.12 3.87 8.46
CA LEU A 70 -1.06 3.31 9.11
C LEU A 70 -1.46 2.00 8.44
N HIS A 71 -2.39 1.29 9.07
CA HIS A 71 -2.94 0.10 8.46
C HIS A 71 -4.36 -0.15 8.96
N ARG A 72 -5.06 -1.01 8.22
CA ARG A 72 -6.36 -1.53 8.60
C ARG A 72 -6.37 -3.03 8.52
N MET A 73 -7.16 -3.65 9.38
CA MET A 73 -7.38 -5.08 9.39
C MET A 73 -8.77 -5.39 8.84
N LYS A 74 -8.86 -6.42 8.00
CA LYS A 74 -10.12 -6.84 7.37
C LYS A 74 -11.21 -7.14 8.41
N ALA A 75 -10.84 -7.69 9.55
CA ALA A 75 -11.77 -8.10 10.59
C ALA A 75 -12.18 -6.97 11.54
N SER A 76 -11.66 -5.78 11.35
CA SER A 76 -11.91 -4.64 12.24
C SER A 76 -12.23 -3.40 11.44
N THR A 77 -12.99 -2.49 12.03
CA THR A 77 -13.25 -1.18 11.46
C THR A 77 -12.21 -0.14 11.88
N ASP A 78 -11.29 -0.52 12.76
CA ASP A 78 -10.32 0.40 13.32
C ASP A 78 -9.14 0.64 12.37
N GLU A 79 -8.67 1.87 12.38
CA GLU A 79 -7.42 2.25 11.75
C GLU A 79 -6.36 2.36 12.82
N LEU A 80 -5.24 1.67 12.62
CA LEU A 80 -4.08 1.76 13.51
C LEU A 80 -3.01 2.57 12.80
N ARG A 81 -2.37 3.47 13.53
CA ARG A 81 -1.37 4.37 12.98
C ARG A 81 -0.22 4.59 13.93
N SER A 82 0.91 4.98 13.36
CA SER A 82 2.06 5.46 14.14
C SER A 82 1.72 6.80 14.81
N ASP A 83 2.27 7.03 16.00
CA ASP A 83 2.13 8.32 16.66
C ASP A 83 2.74 9.49 15.87
N GLU A 84 3.68 9.16 14.98
CA GLU A 84 4.34 10.15 14.13
C GLU A 84 3.59 10.44 12.84
N THR A 85 2.51 9.72 12.57
CA THR A 85 1.74 9.90 11.34
C THR A 85 0.84 11.13 11.46
N GLU A 86 1.01 12.04 10.51
CA GLU A 86 0.28 13.30 10.47
C GLU A 86 -1.21 13.06 10.28
N ALA A 87 -2.03 13.94 10.85
CA ALA A 87 -3.49 13.81 10.81
C ALA A 87 -4.07 13.89 9.39
N MET A 88 -3.32 14.43 8.43
CA MET A 88 -3.77 14.54 7.04
C MET A 88 -3.89 13.18 6.34
N PHE A 89 -3.26 12.14 6.87
CA PHE A 89 -3.35 10.80 6.32
C PHE A 89 -4.50 10.03 6.95
N SER A 90 -5.27 9.37 6.12
CA SER A 90 -6.31 8.44 6.57
C SER A 90 -6.49 7.35 5.52
N SER A 91 -7.04 6.23 5.94
CA SER A 91 -7.28 5.11 5.03
C SER A 91 -8.72 4.66 5.09
N GLN A 92 -9.12 3.92 4.07
CA GLN A 92 -10.40 3.22 4.04
C GLN A 92 -10.18 1.82 3.50
N LEU A 93 -11.02 0.90 3.93
CA LEU A 93 -10.99 -0.48 3.48
C LEU A 93 -12.41 -0.90 3.12
N ASP A 94 -12.59 -1.27 1.85
CA ASP A 94 -13.84 -1.80 1.34
C ASP A 94 -13.65 -3.29 1.09
N THR A 95 -14.16 -4.11 1.99
CA THR A 95 -14.00 -5.56 1.89
C THR A 95 -14.85 -6.18 0.80
N SER A 96 -15.94 -5.54 0.41
CA SER A 96 -16.80 -6.03 -0.66
C SER A 96 -16.15 -5.82 -2.04
N GLN A 97 -15.51 -4.68 -2.23
CA GLN A 97 -14.79 -4.35 -3.47
C GLN A 97 -13.34 -4.85 -3.44
N LYS A 98 -12.87 -5.32 -2.29
CA LYS A 98 -11.48 -5.73 -2.07
C LYS A 98 -10.52 -4.61 -2.44
N MET A 99 -10.74 -3.45 -1.87
CA MET A 99 -10.01 -2.23 -2.18
C MET A 99 -9.67 -1.49 -0.91
N THR A 100 -8.45 -0.96 -0.86
CA THR A 100 -8.04 -0.03 0.18
C THR A 100 -7.62 1.29 -0.45
N SER A 101 -7.76 2.37 0.30
CA SER A 101 -7.32 3.68 -0.17
C SER A 101 -6.63 4.46 0.93
N LEU A 102 -5.67 5.27 0.52
CA LEU A 102 -5.03 6.28 1.35
C LEU A 102 -5.49 7.64 0.88
N THR A 103 -5.95 8.46 1.82
CA THR A 103 -6.33 9.84 1.53
C THR A 103 -5.33 10.79 2.17
N ILE A 104 -4.88 11.75 1.38
CA ILE A 104 -3.99 12.84 1.81
C ILE A 104 -4.81 14.11 1.70
N VAL A 105 -5.19 14.68 2.82
CA VAL A 105 -6.02 15.89 2.84
C VAL A 105 -5.13 17.11 2.65
N ASN A 106 -5.58 18.07 1.84
CA ASN A 106 -4.89 19.33 1.60
C ASN A 106 -3.45 19.10 1.14
N THR A 107 -3.30 18.37 0.05
CA THR A 107 -2.00 17.95 -0.49
C THR A 107 -1.11 19.14 -0.81
N GLN A 108 0.16 19.08 -0.39
CA GLN A 108 1.15 20.11 -0.63
C GLN A 108 2.29 19.55 -1.48
N LEU A 109 3.15 20.44 -1.99
CA LEU A 109 4.31 20.01 -2.79
C LEU A 109 5.23 19.08 -2.02
N CYS A 110 5.38 19.28 -0.71
CA CYS A 110 6.21 18.43 0.13
C CYS A 110 5.64 17.03 0.33
N ASP A 111 4.41 16.77 -0.10
CA ASP A 111 3.81 15.44 -0.03
C ASP A 111 4.17 14.57 -1.23
N SER A 112 4.89 15.11 -2.21
CA SER A 112 5.39 14.35 -3.34
C SER A 112 6.31 13.24 -2.85
N ALA A 113 5.94 12.01 -3.14
CA ALA A 113 6.63 10.83 -2.65
C ALA A 113 6.11 9.59 -3.34
N VAL A 114 6.73 8.46 -3.07
CA VAL A 114 6.17 7.16 -3.42
C VAL A 114 5.32 6.68 -2.24
N TYR A 115 4.09 6.30 -2.51
CA TYR A 115 3.20 5.73 -1.51
C TYR A 115 3.00 4.26 -1.83
N LEU A 116 3.21 3.42 -0.84
CA LEU A 116 3.23 1.98 -1.00
C LEU A 116 2.10 1.37 -0.21
N CYS A 117 1.36 0.46 -0.81
CA CYS A 117 0.43 -0.39 -0.10
C CYS A 117 1.01 -1.80 0.03
N ALA A 118 0.72 -2.46 1.13
CA ALA A 118 1.20 -3.80 1.41
C ALA A 118 0.09 -4.65 2.01
N LEU A 119 0.12 -5.91 1.68
CA LEU A 119 -0.83 -6.90 2.18
C LEU A 119 -0.08 -7.93 3.02
N SER A 120 -0.60 -8.16 4.22
CA SER A 120 -0.12 -9.23 5.09
C SER A 120 -1.31 -10.08 5.50
N THR A 121 -1.13 -11.38 5.48
CA THR A 121 -2.15 -12.33 5.93
C THR A 121 -1.65 -13.12 7.12
N THR A 122 -2.56 -13.83 7.78
CA THR A 122 -2.19 -14.66 8.93
C THR A 122 -1.31 -15.84 8.56
N VAL A 123 -1.16 -16.14 7.28
CA VAL A 123 -0.32 -17.23 6.78
C VAL A 123 1.10 -16.78 6.49
N LEU A 124 1.52 -15.66 7.03
CA LEU A 124 2.89 -15.14 6.91
C LEU A 124 3.35 -14.82 5.50
N SER A 125 2.43 -14.43 4.64
CA SER A 125 2.77 -13.92 3.32
C SER A 125 2.76 -12.40 3.35
N LEU A 126 3.85 -11.80 2.96
CA LEU A 126 3.93 -10.35 2.80
C LEU A 126 4.05 -10.03 1.32
N HIS A 127 3.05 -9.37 0.78
CA HIS A 127 3.03 -8.94 -0.61
C HIS A 127 2.92 -7.43 -0.64
N TYR A 128 3.71 -6.81 -1.48
CA TYR A 128 3.63 -5.37 -1.65
C TYR A 128 3.90 -5.00 -3.09
N CYS A 129 3.31 -3.91 -3.50
CA CYS A 129 3.50 -3.36 -4.81
C CYS A 129 4.21 -2.01 -4.67
N LEU A 130 5.34 -1.89 -5.36
CA LEU A 130 6.07 -0.63 -5.39
C LEU A 130 5.51 0.23 -6.50
N LEU A 131 5.19 1.46 -6.17
CA LEU A 131 4.68 2.41 -7.15
C LEU A 131 5.46 3.69 -7.13
N GLN A 132 5.71 4.09 -8.28
CA GLN A 132 6.43 5.33 -8.53
C GLN A 132 5.50 6.43 -8.98
#